data_4801e4941780b74faeecc5e8d747252a
#
_entry.id   4801e4941780b74faeecc5e8d747252a
#
_cell.length_a   1.000
_cell.length_b   1.000
_cell.length_c   1.000
_cell.angle_alpha   90.00
_cell.angle_beta   90.00
_cell.angle_gamma   90.00
#
_symmetry.space_group_name_H-M   'P 1'
#
loop_
_entity.id
_entity.type
_entity.pdbx_description
1 polymer ?
#
loop_
_entity_poly.entity_id
_entity_poly.type
_entity_poly.pdbx_seq_one_letter_code
_entity_poly.pdbx_strand_id
1 'polypeptide(L)'
;MTRQNTDYGYDIQKVYLEMFMTDAESFVRCQGVFDPKTFDRRLQGSAEFIKDYVEQYNALPTFDMVNAATEGNLKDPGQLGENHYDWLLQDFETFSKHKALEAAILKSAD
;
A
#
# COMPACT_ATOMS: atom_id res chain seq x y z
N MET A 1 -6.69 3.67 18.12
CA MET A 1 -5.91 2.58 18.68
C MET A 1 -4.51 2.56 18.08
N THR A 2 -3.54 2.47 18.95
CA THR A 2 -2.15 2.50 18.50
C THR A 2 -1.62 1.08 18.34
N ARG A 3 -1.05 0.80 17.19
CA ARG A 3 -0.41 -0.47 16.94
C ARG A 3 0.94 -0.49 17.63
N GLN A 4 1.26 -1.56 18.32
CA GLN A 4 2.53 -1.67 19.00
C GLN A 4 3.57 -2.35 18.14
N ASN A 5 4.81 -1.97 18.33
CA ASN A 5 5.96 -2.64 17.76
C ASN A 5 6.01 -2.69 16.26
N THR A 6 5.36 -1.77 15.60
CA THR A 6 5.48 -1.69 14.14
C THR A 6 5.18 -3.03 13.47
N ASP A 7 4.11 -3.68 13.90
CA ASP A 7 3.69 -4.92 13.26
C ASP A 7 2.99 -4.59 11.96
N TYR A 8 3.73 -4.65 10.86
CA TYR A 8 3.22 -4.34 9.53
C TYR A 8 3.08 -5.61 8.71
N GLY A 9 2.27 -6.54 9.21
CA GLY A 9 2.06 -7.80 8.53
C GLY A 9 1.13 -7.71 7.34
N TYR A 10 0.77 -8.87 6.83
CA TYR A 10 -0.05 -8.98 5.63
C TYR A 10 -1.38 -8.22 5.74
N ASP A 11 -2.06 -8.38 6.86
CA ASP A 11 -3.41 -7.83 7.00
C ASP A 11 -3.44 -6.31 6.91
N ILE A 12 -2.50 -5.64 7.61
CA ILE A 12 -2.48 -4.19 7.58
C ILE A 12 -2.02 -3.67 6.21
N GLN A 13 -1.09 -4.37 5.58
CA GLN A 13 -0.64 -3.97 4.26
C GLN A 13 -1.77 -4.11 3.24
N LYS A 14 -2.59 -5.13 3.38
CA LYS A 14 -3.75 -5.30 2.52
C LYS A 14 -4.73 -4.14 2.69
N VAL A 15 -4.93 -3.71 3.93
CA VAL A 15 -5.78 -2.55 4.21
C VAL A 15 -5.24 -1.30 3.50
N TYR A 16 -3.92 -1.10 3.53
CA TYR A 16 -3.34 0.05 2.82
C TYR A 16 -3.72 0.03 1.34
N LEU A 17 -3.55 -1.11 0.69
CA LEU A 17 -3.86 -1.21 -0.73
C LEU A 17 -5.34 -0.99 -1.01
N GLU A 18 -6.18 -1.58 -0.18
CA GLU A 18 -7.62 -1.42 -0.34
C GLU A 18 -8.06 0.03 -0.21
N MET A 19 -7.47 0.75 0.75
CA MET A 19 -7.81 2.15 0.94
C MET A 19 -7.26 3.03 -0.19
N PHE A 20 -6.03 2.77 -0.64
CA PHE A 20 -5.48 3.52 -1.77
C PHE A 20 -6.35 3.36 -3.02
N MET A 21 -6.96 2.22 -3.18
CA MET A 21 -7.82 1.96 -4.33
C MET A 21 -9.10 2.79 -4.33
N THR A 22 -9.45 3.37 -3.20
CA THR A 22 -10.69 4.17 -3.09
C THR A 22 -10.43 5.67 -3.21
N ASP A 23 -9.17 6.11 -3.23
CA ASP A 23 -8.87 7.53 -3.25
C ASP A 23 -7.56 7.80 -3.98
N ALA A 24 -7.69 8.27 -5.21
CA ALA A 24 -6.53 8.54 -6.06
C ALA A 24 -5.62 9.61 -5.46
N GLU A 25 -6.20 10.59 -4.78
CA GLU A 25 -5.40 11.66 -4.18
C GLU A 25 -4.46 11.11 -3.10
N SER A 26 -4.97 10.21 -2.26
CA SER A 26 -4.14 9.59 -1.24
C SER A 26 -3.00 8.79 -1.86
N PHE A 27 -3.29 8.06 -2.92
CA PHE A 27 -2.26 7.30 -3.61
C PHE A 27 -1.17 8.22 -4.16
N VAL A 28 -1.59 9.31 -4.81
CA VAL A 28 -0.63 10.24 -5.41
C VAL A 28 0.26 10.86 -4.34
N ARG A 29 -0.29 11.19 -3.19
CA ARG A 29 0.49 11.74 -2.09
C ARG A 29 1.56 10.79 -1.59
N CYS A 30 1.31 9.50 -1.65
CA CYS A 30 2.26 8.49 -1.18
C CYS A 30 3.07 7.87 -2.31
N GLN A 31 2.87 8.32 -3.54
CA GLN A 31 3.47 7.70 -4.71
C GLN A 31 5.00 7.64 -4.64
N GLY A 32 5.60 8.65 -4.06
CA GLY A 32 7.05 8.72 -3.95
C GLY A 32 7.65 7.68 -3.02
N VAL A 33 6.86 7.17 -2.09
CA VAL A 33 7.33 6.13 -1.15
C VAL A 33 6.61 4.80 -1.34
N PHE A 34 5.78 4.71 -2.36
CA PHE A 34 5.05 3.48 -2.65
C PHE A 34 5.93 2.55 -3.48
N ASP A 35 6.49 1.55 -2.82
CA ASP A 35 7.38 0.58 -3.46
C ASP A 35 6.80 -0.82 -3.32
N PRO A 36 6.35 -1.44 -4.41
CA PRO A 36 5.75 -2.76 -4.34
C PRO A 36 6.63 -3.80 -3.66
N LYS A 37 7.95 -3.63 -3.74
CA LYS A 37 8.88 -4.60 -3.17
C LYS A 37 8.87 -4.61 -1.64
N THR A 38 8.35 -3.56 -1.02
CA THR A 38 8.28 -3.49 0.44
C THR A 38 7.09 -4.23 1.02
N PHE A 39 6.15 -4.63 0.19
CA PHE A 39 4.95 -5.32 0.62
C PHE A 39 5.21 -6.82 0.82
N ASP A 40 4.34 -7.44 1.60
CA ASP A 40 4.34 -8.90 1.72
C ASP A 40 4.31 -9.53 0.33
N ARG A 41 5.00 -10.64 0.19
CA ARG A 41 5.11 -11.31 -1.11
C ARG A 41 3.75 -11.53 -1.77
N ARG A 42 2.74 -11.84 -0.97
CA ARG A 42 1.40 -12.11 -1.49
C ARG A 42 0.71 -10.86 -2.05
N LEU A 43 1.21 -9.68 -1.69
CA LEU A 43 0.62 -8.41 -2.11
C LEU A 43 1.47 -7.68 -3.15
N GLN A 44 2.69 -8.13 -3.40
CA GLN A 44 3.58 -7.43 -4.31
C GLN A 44 3.00 -7.31 -5.71
N GLY A 45 2.38 -8.39 -6.20
CA GLY A 45 1.75 -8.35 -7.52
C GLY A 45 0.65 -7.31 -7.62
N SER A 46 -0.20 -7.24 -6.60
CA SER A 46 -1.27 -6.25 -6.56
C SER A 46 -0.72 -4.83 -6.48
N ALA A 47 0.27 -4.61 -5.61
CA ALA A 47 0.88 -3.30 -5.47
C ALA A 47 1.54 -2.85 -6.77
N GLU A 48 2.24 -3.76 -7.43
CA GLU A 48 2.89 -3.46 -8.70
C GLU A 48 1.88 -3.14 -9.79
N PHE A 49 0.80 -3.90 -9.85
CA PHE A 49 -0.26 -3.67 -10.84
C PHE A 49 -0.85 -2.28 -10.66
N ILE A 50 -1.17 -1.92 -9.40
CA ILE A 50 -1.76 -0.61 -9.12
C ILE A 50 -0.80 0.51 -9.52
N LYS A 51 0.46 0.39 -9.13
CA LYS A 51 1.46 1.41 -9.43
C LYS A 51 1.63 1.59 -10.93
N ASP A 52 1.79 0.50 -11.66
CA ASP A 52 1.99 0.56 -13.10
C ASP A 52 0.78 1.11 -13.82
N TYR A 53 -0.41 0.73 -13.37
CA TYR A 53 -1.64 1.22 -13.97
C TYR A 53 -1.77 2.73 -13.81
N VAL A 54 -1.51 3.23 -12.60
CA VAL A 54 -1.59 4.67 -12.36
C VAL A 54 -0.56 5.43 -13.20
N GLU A 55 0.64 4.89 -13.30
CA GLU A 55 1.68 5.53 -14.10
C GLU A 55 1.31 5.60 -15.57
N GLN A 56 0.65 4.56 -16.07
CA GLN A 56 0.29 4.48 -17.47
C GLN A 56 -0.98 5.28 -17.82
N TYR A 57 -1.98 5.20 -16.96
CA TYR A 57 -3.31 5.74 -17.28
C TYR A 57 -3.71 6.95 -16.46
N ASN A 58 -2.90 7.33 -15.48
CA ASN A 58 -3.20 8.47 -14.61
C ASN A 58 -4.52 8.29 -13.86
N ALA A 59 -4.88 7.06 -13.56
CA ALA A 59 -6.12 6.72 -12.88
C ALA A 59 -5.94 5.39 -12.18
N LEU A 60 -6.74 5.16 -11.13
CA LEU A 60 -6.70 3.89 -10.41
C LEU A 60 -7.42 2.80 -11.20
N PRO A 61 -6.94 1.55 -11.13
CA PRO A 61 -7.69 0.42 -11.66
C PRO A 61 -8.89 0.12 -10.76
N THR A 62 -9.78 -0.74 -11.22
CA THR A 62 -10.88 -1.20 -10.38
C THR A 62 -10.42 -2.40 -9.54
N PHE A 63 -11.16 -2.68 -8.46
CA PHE A 63 -10.87 -3.86 -7.66
C PHE A 63 -10.94 -5.14 -8.50
N ASP A 64 -11.93 -5.21 -9.39
CA ASP A 64 -12.06 -6.38 -10.24
C ASP A 64 -10.84 -6.57 -11.14
N MET A 65 -10.31 -5.47 -11.67
CA MET A 65 -9.14 -5.54 -12.52
C MET A 65 -7.91 -6.05 -11.77
N VAL A 66 -7.69 -5.50 -10.59
CA VAL A 66 -6.54 -5.92 -9.79
C VAL A 66 -6.67 -7.38 -9.40
N ASN A 67 -7.85 -7.79 -8.96
CA ASN A 67 -8.05 -9.15 -8.49
C ASN A 67 -8.03 -10.16 -9.63
N ALA A 68 -8.44 -9.75 -10.83
CA ALA A 68 -8.35 -10.64 -11.99
C ALA A 68 -6.92 -10.83 -12.45
N ALA A 69 -6.09 -9.80 -12.30
CA ALA A 69 -4.71 -9.85 -12.77
C ALA A 69 -3.73 -10.38 -11.72
N THR A 70 -4.13 -10.37 -10.46
CA THR A 70 -3.23 -10.76 -9.37
C THR A 70 -4.01 -11.61 -8.35
N GLU A 71 -3.32 -12.07 -7.32
CA GLU A 71 -3.95 -12.91 -6.31
C GLU A 71 -4.20 -12.16 -5.00
N GLY A 72 -4.27 -10.84 -5.06
CA GLY A 72 -4.40 -10.02 -3.86
C GLY A 72 -5.72 -10.15 -3.12
N ASN A 73 -6.79 -10.47 -3.84
CA ASN A 73 -8.13 -10.58 -3.25
C ASN A 73 -8.53 -9.35 -2.46
N LEU A 74 -8.27 -8.19 -3.04
CA LEU A 74 -8.59 -6.93 -2.39
C LEU A 74 -10.10 -6.72 -2.37
N LYS A 75 -10.60 -6.11 -1.30
CA LYS A 75 -12.01 -5.84 -1.15
C LYS A 75 -12.24 -4.35 -0.97
N ASP A 76 -13.29 -3.86 -1.59
CA ASP A 76 -13.68 -2.47 -1.42
C ASP A 76 -14.09 -2.24 0.04
N PRO A 77 -13.39 -1.36 0.77
CA PRO A 77 -13.72 -1.12 2.17
C PRO A 77 -15.00 -0.33 2.38
N GLY A 78 -15.64 0.11 1.30
CA GLY A 78 -16.85 0.90 1.39
C GLY A 78 -16.52 2.37 1.51
N GLN A 79 -17.49 3.14 2.01
CA GLN A 79 -17.31 4.57 2.12
C GLN A 79 -16.49 4.91 3.35
N LEU A 80 -15.42 5.68 3.13
CA LEU A 80 -14.50 6.06 4.20
C LEU A 80 -14.53 7.57 4.39
N GLY A 81 -14.30 8.00 5.63
CA GLY A 81 -14.25 9.42 5.95
C GLY A 81 -12.84 9.96 5.88
N GLU A 82 -12.73 11.29 6.02
CA GLU A 82 -11.46 11.97 5.99
C GLU A 82 -10.47 11.42 7.02
N ASN A 83 -10.98 11.10 8.20
CA ASN A 83 -10.13 10.57 9.26
C ASN A 83 -9.44 9.29 8.87
N HIS A 84 -10.12 8.45 8.08
CA HIS A 84 -9.55 7.20 7.66
C HIS A 84 -8.36 7.43 6.73
N TYR A 85 -8.47 8.41 5.84
CA TYR A 85 -7.38 8.71 4.92
C TYR A 85 -6.23 9.42 5.62
N ASP A 86 -6.51 10.26 6.62
CA ASP A 86 -5.45 10.84 7.44
C ASP A 86 -4.64 9.75 8.13
N TRP A 87 -5.34 8.75 8.68
CA TRP A 87 -4.67 7.61 9.29
C TRP A 87 -3.83 6.87 8.26
N LEU A 88 -4.40 6.63 7.08
CA LEU A 88 -3.69 5.90 6.02
C LEU A 88 -2.38 6.59 5.67
N LEU A 89 -2.43 7.90 5.44
CA LEU A 89 -1.24 8.64 5.03
C LEU A 89 -0.16 8.57 6.08
N GLN A 90 -0.53 8.77 7.34
CA GLN A 90 0.44 8.73 8.43
C GLN A 90 0.99 7.34 8.65
N ASP A 91 0.11 6.35 8.67
CA ASP A 91 0.53 4.99 8.97
C ASP A 91 1.37 4.41 7.83
N PHE A 92 0.98 4.67 6.60
CA PHE A 92 1.74 4.21 5.45
C PHE A 92 3.12 4.85 5.38
N GLU A 93 3.22 6.12 5.72
CA GLU A 93 4.53 6.79 5.75
C GLU A 93 5.43 6.12 6.77
N THR A 94 4.90 5.81 7.95
CA THR A 94 5.67 5.12 8.98
C THR A 94 6.09 3.74 8.51
N PHE A 95 5.18 3.02 7.87
CA PHE A 95 5.48 1.71 7.30
C PHE A 95 6.61 1.80 6.28
N SER A 96 6.55 2.79 5.39
CA SER A 96 7.56 2.96 4.35
C SER A 96 8.93 3.27 4.94
N LYS A 97 8.98 4.11 5.97
CA LYS A 97 10.22 4.43 6.64
C LYS A 97 10.80 3.21 7.34
N HIS A 98 9.93 2.43 7.97
CA HIS A 98 10.36 1.21 8.64
C HIS A 98 10.95 0.22 7.65
N LYS A 99 10.33 0.04 6.51
CA LYS A 99 10.84 -0.87 5.49
C LYS A 99 12.14 -0.37 4.87
N ALA A 100 12.26 0.92 4.68
CA ALA A 100 13.50 1.51 4.16
C ALA A 100 14.64 1.28 5.15
N LEU A 101 14.38 1.43 6.45
CA LEU A 101 15.38 1.20 7.47
C LEU A 101 15.80 -0.27 7.52
N GLU A 102 14.85 -1.18 7.43
CA GLU A 102 15.15 -2.61 7.37
C GLU A 102 16.08 -2.93 6.21
N ALA A 103 15.76 -2.40 5.04
CA ALA A 103 16.55 -2.66 3.85
C ALA A 103 17.97 -2.10 4.02
N ALA A 104 18.09 -0.91 4.62
CA ALA A 104 19.39 -0.31 4.86
C ALA A 104 20.23 -1.13 5.82
N ILE A 105 19.60 -1.66 6.87
CA ILE A 105 20.29 -2.49 7.86
C ILE A 105 20.78 -3.77 7.21
N LEU A 106 19.92 -4.44 6.46
CA LEU A 106 20.29 -5.68 5.78
C LEU A 106 21.41 -5.45 4.78
N LYS A 107 21.37 -4.34 4.08
CA LYS A 107 22.39 -4.00 3.11
C LYS A 107 23.72 -3.70 3.80
N SER A 108 23.66 -3.04 4.94
CA SER A 108 24.87 -2.69 5.69
C SER A 108 25.55 -3.91 6.31
N ALA A 109 24.79 -4.96 6.54
CA ALA A 109 25.32 -6.17 7.16
C ALA A 109 26.19 -6.99 6.21
N ASP A 110 26.17 -6.68 4.94
CA ASP A 110 27.03 -7.37 3.96
C ASP A 110 28.52 -6.99 4.12
#